data_dd69dda504a31320e6b82d4cf227fa87
#
_entry.id   dd69dda504a31320e6b82d4cf227fa87
#
_cell.length_a   1.000
_cell.length_b   1.000
_cell.length_c   1.000
_cell.angle_alpha   90.00
_cell.angle_beta   90.00
_cell.angle_gamma   90.00
#
_symmetry.space_group_name_H-M   'P 1'
#
loop_
_entity.id
_entity.type
_entity.pdbx_description
1 polymer ?
#
loop_
_entity_poly.entity_id
_entity_poly.type
_entity_poly.pdbx_seq_one_letter_code
_entity_poly.pdbx_strand_id
1 'polypeptide(L)'
;MQLISHSMHRWFDRTVGLTTFFYRLIFTIAQAVRNSQFVFYSAGKLRRLWLVHFRKEYVHRQLPVRKGKCHQCGTCCNLLFTCPMLKKQGRCFVYGSCRPQTCRVFPIDQRDIDEVKLCGAQCGYRFSEENPKRFILTKRPS
;
A
#
# COMPACT_ATOMS: atom_id res chain seq x y z
N MET A 1 57.36 -21.43 -4.41
CA MET A 1 56.33 -20.48 -4.98
C MET A 1 54.93 -21.05 -5.16
N GLN A 2 54.65 -22.31 -4.82
CA GLN A 2 53.32 -22.95 -4.99
C GLN A 2 52.40 -22.85 -3.76
N LEU A 3 52.86 -22.57 -2.58
CA LEU A 3 52.06 -22.52 -1.35
C LEU A 3 51.18 -21.27 -1.21
N ILE A 4 51.56 -20.18 -1.85
CA ILE A 4 50.80 -18.90 -1.77
C ILE A 4 49.55 -18.93 -2.65
N SER A 5 49.59 -19.65 -3.79
CA SER A 5 48.48 -19.79 -4.71
C SER A 5 47.28 -20.54 -4.08
N HIS A 6 47.56 -21.60 -3.34
CA HIS A 6 46.52 -22.46 -2.73
C HIS A 6 45.77 -21.78 -1.57
N SER A 7 46.41 -20.86 -0.86
CA SER A 7 45.77 -20.10 0.24
C SER A 7 44.85 -19.00 -0.32
N MET A 8 45.22 -18.38 -1.42
CA MET A 8 44.48 -17.30 -2.07
C MET A 8 43.19 -17.83 -2.72
N HIS A 9 43.23 -19.01 -3.36
CA HIS A 9 42.05 -19.64 -3.91
C HIS A 9 40.99 -20.00 -2.84
N ARG A 10 41.42 -20.54 -1.72
CA ARG A 10 40.51 -20.85 -0.59
C ARG A 10 39.89 -19.61 0.04
N TRP A 11 40.58 -18.50 0.06
CA TRP A 11 40.04 -17.21 0.52
C TRP A 11 39.00 -16.67 -0.44
N PHE A 12 39.28 -16.75 -1.73
CA PHE A 12 38.35 -16.31 -2.79
C PHE A 12 37.08 -17.16 -2.80
N ASP A 13 37.17 -18.47 -2.71
CA ASP A 13 36.00 -19.36 -2.64
C ASP A 13 35.14 -19.12 -1.40
N ARG A 14 35.74 -18.82 -0.25
CA ARG A 14 35.00 -18.47 0.96
C ARG A 14 34.27 -17.15 0.85
N THR A 15 34.88 -16.13 0.28
CA THR A 15 34.26 -14.82 0.10
C THR A 15 33.10 -14.88 -0.91
N VAL A 16 33.27 -15.57 -2.01
CA VAL A 16 32.22 -15.80 -3.02
C VAL A 16 31.08 -16.64 -2.43
N GLY A 17 31.41 -17.67 -1.63
CA GLY A 17 30.37 -18.46 -0.94
C GLY A 17 29.54 -17.64 0.05
N LEU A 18 30.17 -16.78 0.83
CA LEU A 18 29.49 -15.88 1.77
C LEU A 18 28.61 -14.84 1.05
N THR A 19 29.12 -14.21 0.01
CA THR A 19 28.33 -13.21 -0.76
C THR A 19 27.12 -13.83 -1.42
N THR A 20 27.24 -15.01 -2.02
CA THR A 20 26.11 -15.72 -2.60
C THR A 20 25.10 -16.18 -1.56
N PHE A 21 25.54 -16.59 -0.37
CA PHE A 21 24.65 -16.93 0.74
C PHE A 21 23.85 -15.71 1.21
N PHE A 22 24.52 -14.59 1.48
CA PHE A 22 23.84 -13.35 1.88
C PHE A 22 22.88 -12.84 0.80
N TYR A 23 23.26 -12.91 -0.46
CA TYR A 23 22.39 -12.53 -1.56
C TYR A 23 21.10 -13.40 -1.59
N ARG A 24 21.26 -14.72 -1.48
CA ARG A 24 20.09 -15.63 -1.42
C ARG A 24 19.24 -15.38 -0.19
N LEU A 25 19.84 -15.15 0.96
CA LEU A 25 19.12 -14.84 2.19
C LEU A 25 18.30 -13.55 2.05
N ILE A 26 18.91 -12.47 1.58
CA ILE A 26 18.24 -11.18 1.34
C ILE A 26 17.12 -11.36 0.33
N PHE A 27 17.35 -12.09 -0.75
CA PHE A 27 16.34 -12.35 -1.78
C PHE A 27 15.16 -13.15 -1.23
N THR A 28 15.41 -14.18 -0.42
CA THR A 28 14.35 -14.98 0.23
C THR A 28 13.55 -14.14 1.21
N ILE A 29 14.20 -13.32 2.03
CA ILE A 29 13.53 -12.40 2.95
C ILE A 29 12.69 -11.38 2.17
N ALA A 30 13.25 -10.80 1.11
CA ALA A 30 12.53 -9.84 0.26
C ALA A 30 11.30 -10.46 -0.40
N GLN A 31 11.36 -11.71 -0.84
CA GLN A 31 10.20 -12.44 -1.35
C GLN A 31 9.16 -12.73 -0.27
N ALA A 32 9.59 -13.18 0.91
CA ALA A 32 8.68 -13.44 2.02
C ALA A 32 7.96 -12.17 2.47
N VAL A 33 8.70 -11.05 2.57
CA VAL A 33 8.14 -9.73 2.88
C VAL A 33 7.15 -9.28 1.80
N ARG A 34 7.49 -9.43 0.54
CA ARG A 34 6.63 -9.04 -0.59
C ARG A 34 5.34 -9.84 -0.65
N ASN A 35 5.37 -11.11 -0.29
CA ASN A 35 4.19 -11.98 -0.27
C ASN A 35 3.36 -11.83 1.02
N SER A 36 3.82 -11.06 1.99
CA SER A 36 3.10 -10.82 3.24
C SER A 36 1.94 -9.85 3.02
N GLN A 37 0.73 -10.27 3.35
CA GLN A 37 -0.45 -9.40 3.37
C GLN A 37 -0.24 -8.18 4.26
N PHE A 38 0.49 -8.34 5.36
CA PHE A 38 0.84 -7.25 6.26
C PHE A 38 1.62 -6.13 5.56
N VAL A 39 2.61 -6.47 4.75
CA VAL A 39 3.39 -5.49 3.97
C VAL A 39 2.51 -4.78 2.95
N PHE A 40 1.64 -5.52 2.28
CA PHE A 40 0.70 -4.94 1.32
C PHE A 40 -0.23 -3.89 1.96
N TYR A 41 -0.86 -4.22 3.08
CA TYR A 41 -1.75 -3.28 3.79
C TYR A 41 -0.99 -2.12 4.44
N SER A 42 0.25 -2.36 4.91
CA SER A 42 1.13 -1.30 5.43
C SER A 42 1.49 -0.30 4.35
N ALA A 43 1.88 -0.79 3.17
CA ALA A 43 2.19 0.05 2.01
C ALA A 43 0.96 0.87 1.57
N GLY A 44 -0.23 0.29 1.57
CA GLY A 44 -1.49 1.00 1.28
C GLY A 44 -1.77 2.11 2.28
N LYS A 45 -1.58 1.88 3.59
CA LYS A 45 -1.74 2.92 4.62
C LYS A 45 -0.73 4.05 4.48
N LEU A 46 0.55 3.73 4.30
CA LEU A 46 1.60 4.72 4.10
C LEU A 46 1.36 5.56 2.85
N ARG A 47 0.97 4.91 1.75
CA ARG A 47 0.60 5.58 0.51
C ARG A 47 -0.55 6.58 0.73
N ARG A 48 -1.61 6.19 1.44
CA ARG A 48 -2.75 7.08 1.75
C ARG A 48 -2.33 8.27 2.59
N LEU A 49 -1.54 8.06 3.65
CA LEU A 49 -0.99 9.14 4.46
C LEU A 49 -0.16 10.10 3.61
N TRP A 50 0.70 9.56 2.76
CA TRP A 50 1.52 10.37 1.86
C TRP A 50 0.67 11.18 0.86
N LEU A 51 -0.33 10.56 0.22
CA LEU A 51 -1.23 11.24 -0.71
C LEU A 51 -2.01 12.37 -0.04
N VAL A 52 -2.53 12.15 1.16
CA VAL A 52 -3.31 13.16 1.91
C VAL A 52 -2.45 14.34 2.34
N HIS A 53 -1.17 14.12 2.67
CA HIS A 53 -0.28 15.19 3.14
C HIS A 53 0.42 15.92 1.99
N PHE A 54 0.95 15.18 1.02
CA PHE A 54 1.83 15.73 -0.01
C PHE A 54 1.19 15.86 -1.39
N ARG A 55 0.10 15.14 -1.68
CA ARG A 55 -0.57 15.13 -2.97
C ARG A 55 -2.06 15.49 -2.86
N LYS A 56 -2.37 16.52 -2.11
CA LYS A 56 -3.75 16.98 -1.87
C LYS A 56 -4.53 17.22 -3.15
N GLU A 57 -3.88 17.77 -4.17
CA GLU A 57 -4.50 18.04 -5.47
C GLU A 57 -4.95 16.75 -6.17
N TYR A 58 -4.14 15.68 -6.09
CA TYR A 58 -4.54 14.37 -6.60
C TYR A 58 -5.79 13.85 -5.89
N VAL A 59 -5.81 13.92 -4.55
CA VAL A 59 -6.96 13.51 -3.75
C VAL A 59 -8.21 14.32 -4.13
N HIS A 60 -8.08 15.64 -4.24
CA HIS A 60 -9.21 16.50 -4.64
C HIS A 60 -9.76 16.17 -6.03
N ARG A 61 -8.92 15.76 -6.97
CA ARG A 61 -9.36 15.34 -8.32
C ARG A 61 -10.08 13.98 -8.30
N GLN A 62 -9.72 13.08 -7.40
CA GLN A 62 -10.32 11.76 -7.33
C GLN A 62 -11.66 11.74 -6.59
N LEU A 63 -11.86 12.61 -5.60
CA LEU A 63 -13.07 12.63 -4.79
C LEU A 63 -14.37 12.85 -5.59
N PRO A 64 -14.44 13.77 -6.58
CA PRO A 64 -15.66 13.97 -7.39
C PRO A 64 -16.02 12.78 -8.27
N VAL A 65 -15.04 11.99 -8.69
CA VAL A 65 -15.23 10.80 -9.56
C VAL A 65 -15.75 9.60 -8.75
N ARG A 66 -15.60 9.66 -7.43
CA ARG A 66 -16.07 8.63 -6.50
C ARG A 66 -17.58 8.66 -6.37
N LYS A 67 -18.25 7.56 -6.73
CA LYS A 67 -19.69 7.37 -6.60
C LYS A 67 -20.03 6.39 -5.48
N GLY A 68 -21.24 6.49 -4.93
CA GLY A 68 -21.71 5.59 -3.88
C GLY A 68 -21.60 6.17 -2.48
N LYS A 69 -21.79 5.31 -1.46
CA LYS A 69 -21.79 5.67 -0.04
C LYS A 69 -21.02 4.64 0.79
N CYS A 70 -20.47 5.07 1.92
CA CYS A 70 -19.83 4.18 2.87
C CYS A 70 -20.88 3.28 3.55
N HIS A 71 -20.69 1.97 3.50
CA HIS A 71 -21.54 0.98 4.20
C HIS A 71 -21.27 0.91 5.71
N GLN A 72 -20.29 1.65 6.22
CA GLN A 72 -19.87 1.62 7.63
C GLN A 72 -19.53 0.20 8.13
N CYS A 73 -19.05 -0.68 7.25
CA CYS A 73 -18.76 -2.08 7.54
C CYS A 73 -17.52 -2.30 8.45
N GLY A 74 -16.74 -1.27 8.72
CA GLY A 74 -15.55 -1.35 9.57
C GLY A 74 -14.31 -1.98 8.90
N THR A 75 -14.42 -2.57 7.73
CA THR A 75 -13.29 -3.27 7.07
C THR A 75 -12.09 -2.36 6.84
N CYS A 76 -12.32 -1.14 6.32
CA CYS A 76 -11.23 -0.16 6.12
C CYS A 76 -10.57 0.28 7.43
N CYS A 77 -11.26 0.10 8.58
CA CYS A 77 -10.73 0.35 9.90
C CYS A 77 -9.87 -0.80 10.44
N ASN A 78 -9.95 -1.98 9.82
CA ASN A 78 -9.25 -3.20 10.23
C ASN A 78 -8.20 -3.67 9.24
N LEU A 79 -7.89 -2.90 8.20
CA LEU A 79 -6.96 -3.32 7.13
C LEU A 79 -5.57 -3.73 7.64
N LEU A 80 -5.07 -3.08 8.68
CA LEU A 80 -3.75 -3.38 9.25
C LEU A 80 -3.81 -3.54 10.77
N PHE A 81 -4.45 -2.59 11.45
CA PHE A 81 -4.69 -2.62 12.90
C PHE A 81 -6.15 -2.28 13.15
N THR A 82 -6.73 -2.90 14.16
CA THR A 82 -8.06 -2.52 14.61
C THR A 82 -8.06 -1.07 15.08
N CYS A 83 -8.87 -0.24 14.44
CA CYS A 83 -9.00 1.16 14.81
C CYS A 83 -9.60 1.27 16.23
N PRO A 84 -9.00 2.03 17.15
CA PRO A 84 -9.53 2.18 18.53
C PRO A 84 -10.92 2.84 18.56
N MET A 85 -11.30 3.56 17.50
CA MET A 85 -12.62 4.17 17.35
C MET A 85 -13.69 3.24 16.76
N LEU A 86 -13.35 1.97 16.53
CA LEU A 86 -14.28 0.98 16.03
C LEU A 86 -15.02 0.33 17.19
N LYS A 87 -16.35 0.43 17.21
CA LYS A 87 -17.21 -0.26 18.19
C LYS A 87 -17.22 -1.77 17.93
N LYS A 88 -17.53 -2.57 18.95
CA LYS A 88 -17.67 -4.04 18.86
C LYS A 88 -18.63 -4.50 17.75
N GLN A 89 -19.59 -3.67 17.38
CA GLN A 89 -20.56 -3.89 16.30
C GLN A 89 -20.02 -3.53 14.89
N GLY A 90 -18.72 -3.24 14.75
CA GLY A 90 -18.10 -2.86 13.48
C GLY A 90 -18.36 -1.42 13.02
N ARG A 91 -19.07 -0.60 13.79
CA ARG A 91 -19.38 0.79 13.43
C ARG A 91 -18.35 1.77 13.99
N CYS A 92 -18.00 2.78 13.20
CA CYS A 92 -17.07 3.83 13.62
C CYS A 92 -17.76 4.79 14.61
N PHE A 93 -17.17 4.95 15.80
CA PHE A 93 -17.70 5.85 16.83
C PHE A 93 -17.72 7.33 16.40
N VAL A 94 -16.69 7.76 15.68
CA VAL A 94 -16.51 9.16 15.23
C VAL A 94 -17.00 9.40 13.78
N TYR A 95 -17.86 8.54 13.24
CA TYR A 95 -18.25 8.61 11.84
C TYR A 95 -18.91 9.95 11.47
N GLY A 96 -19.76 10.48 12.30
CA GLY A 96 -20.52 11.73 12.07
C GLY A 96 -19.87 13.00 12.63
N SER A 97 -18.74 12.88 13.35
CA SER A 97 -18.15 14.01 14.08
C SER A 97 -16.72 14.31 13.64
N CYS A 98 -15.74 13.92 14.40
CA CYS A 98 -14.32 14.28 14.23
C CYS A 98 -13.50 13.19 13.51
N ARG A 99 -14.00 12.69 12.40
CA ARG A 99 -13.33 11.66 11.61
C ARG A 99 -11.99 12.17 11.04
N PRO A 100 -10.87 11.41 11.19
CA PRO A 100 -9.59 11.78 10.60
C PRO A 100 -9.67 12.01 9.10
N GLN A 101 -8.86 12.94 8.58
CA GLN A 101 -8.91 13.31 7.16
C GLN A 101 -8.65 12.10 6.24
N THR A 102 -7.70 11.25 6.58
CA THR A 102 -7.41 10.01 5.83
C THR A 102 -8.62 9.09 5.73
N CYS A 103 -9.46 9.03 6.78
CA CYS A 103 -10.69 8.25 6.78
C CYS A 103 -11.83 8.93 6.01
N ARG A 104 -11.86 10.28 5.93
CA ARG A 104 -12.88 11.02 5.16
C ARG A 104 -12.68 10.85 3.67
N VAL A 105 -11.43 10.86 3.22
CA VAL A 105 -11.09 10.76 1.80
C VAL A 105 -11.02 9.31 1.30
N PHE A 106 -11.07 8.32 2.20
CA PHE A 106 -11.06 6.91 1.81
C PHE A 106 -12.39 6.47 1.17
N PRO A 107 -12.35 5.66 0.09
CA PRO A 107 -11.22 5.33 -0.75
C PRO A 107 -10.81 6.50 -1.65
N ILE A 108 -9.48 6.68 -1.87
CA ILE A 108 -8.97 7.76 -2.70
C ILE A 108 -9.06 7.38 -4.18
N ASP A 109 -8.77 6.11 -4.48
CA ASP A 109 -8.78 5.58 -5.84
C ASP A 109 -9.18 4.08 -5.87
N GLN A 110 -9.16 3.49 -7.06
CA GLN A 110 -9.55 2.09 -7.26
C GLN A 110 -8.68 1.11 -6.47
N ARG A 111 -7.40 1.41 -6.23
CA ARG A 111 -6.50 0.55 -5.45
C ARG A 111 -6.97 0.36 -4.01
N ASP A 112 -7.52 1.41 -3.41
CA ASP A 112 -8.07 1.34 -2.06
C ASP A 112 -9.30 0.41 -1.99
N ILE A 113 -10.11 0.38 -3.06
CA ILE A 113 -11.24 -0.53 -3.18
C ILE A 113 -10.76 -1.97 -3.34
N ASP A 114 -9.72 -2.17 -4.13
CA ASP A 114 -9.16 -3.50 -4.37
C ASP A 114 -8.51 -4.06 -3.09
N GLU A 115 -7.89 -3.23 -2.25
CA GLU A 115 -7.42 -3.64 -0.92
C GLU A 115 -8.58 -4.13 -0.03
N VAL A 116 -9.72 -3.44 -0.04
CA VAL A 116 -10.92 -3.87 0.72
C VAL A 116 -11.48 -5.19 0.20
N LYS A 117 -11.48 -5.39 -1.12
CA LYS A 117 -11.91 -6.65 -1.74
C LYS A 117 -11.03 -7.83 -1.34
N LEU A 118 -9.70 -7.63 -1.27
CA LEU A 118 -8.76 -8.64 -0.80
C LEU A 118 -9.02 -9.08 0.65
N CYS A 119 -9.64 -8.21 1.47
CA CYS A 119 -10.11 -8.55 2.81
C CYS A 119 -11.48 -9.27 2.81
N GLY A 120 -12.01 -9.67 1.66
CA GLY A 120 -13.29 -10.35 1.55
C GLY A 120 -14.52 -9.45 1.74
N ALA A 121 -14.35 -8.11 1.74
CA ALA A 121 -15.44 -7.18 1.91
C ALA A 121 -15.72 -6.37 0.62
N GLN A 122 -16.95 -5.92 0.48
CA GLN A 122 -17.35 -5.04 -0.61
C GLN A 122 -17.41 -3.59 -0.13
N CYS A 123 -16.68 -2.71 -0.81
CA CYS A 123 -16.77 -1.29 -0.57
C CYS A 123 -18.04 -0.73 -1.22
N GLY A 124 -18.77 0.15 -0.51
CA GLY A 124 -19.94 0.84 -1.05
C GLY A 124 -19.62 1.97 -2.02
N TYR A 125 -18.34 2.31 -2.16
CA TYR A 125 -17.86 3.25 -3.16
C TYR A 125 -17.37 2.54 -4.42
N ARG A 126 -17.47 3.25 -5.54
CA ARG A 126 -16.95 2.83 -6.84
C ARG A 126 -16.40 4.05 -7.58
N PHE A 127 -15.41 3.86 -8.41
CA PHE A 127 -14.93 4.87 -9.33
C PHE A 127 -15.51 4.59 -10.71
N SER A 128 -15.96 5.67 -11.39
CA SER A 128 -16.33 5.60 -12.79
C SER A 128 -15.06 5.31 -13.61
N GLU A 129 -15.10 4.36 -14.52
CA GLU A 129 -13.99 4.00 -15.41
C GLU A 129 -13.66 5.07 -16.47
N GLU A 130 -13.97 6.32 -16.26
CA GLU A 130 -13.42 7.38 -17.08
C GLU A 130 -11.91 7.43 -16.86
N ASN A 131 -11.24 6.83 -17.82
CA ASN A 131 -9.81 6.57 -17.93
C ASN A 131 -8.98 7.78 -17.48
N PRO A 132 -8.27 7.74 -16.32
CA PRO A 132 -7.47 8.87 -15.86
C PRO A 132 -6.30 9.18 -16.79
N LYS A 133 -5.98 8.31 -17.75
CA LYS A 133 -4.94 8.52 -18.75
C LYS A 133 -5.33 9.53 -19.86
N ARG A 134 -6.61 9.85 -20.02
CA ARG A 134 -7.05 10.80 -21.05
C ARG A 134 -6.88 12.28 -20.65
N PHE A 135 -6.73 12.56 -19.36
CA PHE A 135 -6.66 13.93 -18.86
C PHE A 135 -5.25 14.57 -18.93
N ILE A 136 -4.21 13.78 -19.20
CA ILE A 136 -2.83 14.29 -19.27
C ILE A 136 -2.51 14.92 -20.65
N LEU A 137 -3.33 14.64 -21.67
CA LEU A 137 -3.01 15.04 -23.05
C LEU A 137 -3.76 16.28 -23.58
N THR A 138 -4.64 16.91 -22.79
CA THR A 138 -5.46 18.03 -23.28
C THR A 138 -5.17 19.40 -22.71
N LYS A 139 -4.06 19.61 -22.00
CA LYS A 139 -3.62 20.95 -21.63
C LYS A 139 -2.30 21.29 -22.28
N ARG A 140 -2.33 21.56 -23.62
CA ARG A 140 -1.36 22.49 -24.19
C ARG A 140 -1.91 23.91 -23.93
N PRO A 141 -1.13 24.81 -23.32
CA PRO A 141 -1.48 26.23 -23.34
C PRO A 141 -1.20 26.76 -24.73
N SER A 142 -2.16 27.41 -25.32
CA SER A 142 -2.00 28.40 -26.40
C SER A 142 -1.34 29.65 -25.83
#